data_79248192ac42aae61fc79fdddd1911dd
#
_entry.id   79248192ac42aae61fc79fdddd1911dd
#
_cell.length_a   1.000
_cell.length_b   1.000
_cell.length_c   1.000
_cell.angle_alpha   90.00
_cell.angle_beta   90.00
_cell.angle_gamma   90.00
#
_symmetry.space_group_name_H-M   'P 1'
#
loop_
_entity.id
_entity.type
_entity.pdbx_description
1 polymer ?
#
loop_
_entity_poly.entity_id
_entity_poly.type
_entity_poly.pdbx_seq_one_letter_code
_entity_poly.pdbx_strand_id
1 'polypeptide(L)'
;ELYLNTVKQDTKIAKLRNYKSSLEKAVLDDEATVKVYETLLKTINEHIGINHEYTSLKKKLLNLPDIHMYDMSINPFNQTDTTMDIEDAEELVLKALAPLGTEYVNKLKEAFNSNWMDAYLSPNKRGGAYNMPVYGVHPYVLLNYTGTNFDVSSIAHEFGHAMHSYYSDKNQNVLEHSYTLLLAEIASTVNEILLAQYRLDNSTAKQEKIALLYLSLIHISEPTRRSWI
;
A
#
# COMPACT_ATOMS: atom_id res chain seq x y z
N GLU A 1 28.77 -5.45 -12.60
CA GLU A 1 28.82 -5.07 -14.04
C GLU A 1 27.45 -4.63 -14.56
N LEU A 2 26.37 -5.40 -14.30
CA LEU A 2 24.98 -5.06 -14.70
C LEU A 2 24.55 -3.70 -14.13
N TYR A 3 24.69 -3.48 -12.82
CA TYR A 3 24.34 -2.20 -12.18
C TYR A 3 25.05 -1.00 -12.83
N LEU A 4 26.34 -1.12 -13.11
CA LEU A 4 27.11 -0.05 -13.76
C LEU A 4 26.59 0.24 -15.18
N ASN A 5 26.20 -0.79 -15.92
CA ASN A 5 25.65 -0.62 -17.25
C ASN A 5 24.26 0.07 -17.20
N THR A 6 23.41 -0.28 -16.25
CA THR A 6 22.12 0.40 -16.02
C THR A 6 22.35 1.89 -15.74
N VAL A 7 23.24 2.25 -14.81
CA VAL A 7 23.56 3.64 -14.49
C VAL A 7 24.07 4.42 -15.72
N LYS A 8 24.95 3.79 -16.51
CA LYS A 8 25.47 4.40 -17.76
C LYS A 8 24.35 4.60 -18.79
N GLN A 9 23.45 3.63 -18.93
CA GLN A 9 22.31 3.71 -19.85
C GLN A 9 21.38 4.86 -19.45
N ASP A 10 20.95 4.91 -18.18
CA ASP A 10 20.06 5.96 -17.69
C ASP A 10 20.65 7.35 -17.86
N THR A 11 21.95 7.48 -17.57
CA THR A 11 22.68 8.74 -17.77
C THR A 11 22.72 9.17 -19.25
N LYS A 12 22.94 8.22 -20.16
CA LYS A 12 22.94 8.50 -21.59
C LYS A 12 21.55 8.89 -22.11
N ILE A 13 20.51 8.16 -21.68
CA ILE A 13 19.12 8.45 -22.06
C ILE A 13 18.71 9.84 -21.56
N ALA A 14 19.01 10.17 -20.30
CA ALA A 14 18.74 11.48 -19.76
C ALA A 14 19.39 12.60 -20.58
N LYS A 15 20.67 12.46 -20.93
CA LYS A 15 21.39 13.42 -21.80
C LYS A 15 20.79 13.53 -23.20
N LEU A 16 20.46 12.41 -23.84
CA LEU A 16 19.86 12.39 -25.17
C LEU A 16 18.48 13.07 -25.20
N ARG A 17 17.76 13.04 -24.10
CA ARG A 17 16.45 13.68 -23.94
C ARG A 17 16.52 15.09 -23.36
N ASN A 18 17.72 15.66 -23.22
CA ASN A 18 17.99 17.00 -22.71
C ASN A 18 17.59 17.24 -21.23
N TYR A 19 17.53 16.19 -20.41
CA TYR A 19 17.41 16.34 -18.96
C TYR A 19 18.74 16.76 -18.34
N LYS A 20 18.69 17.54 -17.27
CA LYS A 20 19.88 17.98 -16.53
C LYS A 20 20.58 16.82 -15.80
N SER A 21 19.81 15.81 -15.40
CA SER A 21 20.30 14.63 -14.67
C SER A 21 19.39 13.41 -14.88
N SER A 22 19.89 12.22 -14.55
CA SER A 22 19.07 11.00 -14.47
C SER A 22 17.99 11.12 -13.41
N LEU A 23 18.26 11.82 -12.30
CA LEU A 23 17.29 12.09 -11.25
C LEU A 23 16.12 12.94 -11.77
N GLU A 24 16.41 14.03 -12.50
CA GLU A 24 15.36 14.87 -13.09
C GLU A 24 14.44 14.06 -13.99
N LYS A 25 15.03 13.20 -14.85
CA LYS A 25 14.24 12.29 -15.69
C LYS A 25 13.37 11.35 -14.86
N ALA A 26 13.95 10.70 -13.85
CA ALA A 26 13.24 9.71 -13.04
C ALA A 26 12.05 10.30 -12.29
N VAL A 27 12.23 11.46 -11.63
CA VAL A 27 11.14 12.10 -10.88
C VAL A 27 10.06 12.69 -11.78
N LEU A 28 10.40 13.06 -13.02
CA LEU A 28 9.43 13.57 -13.98
C LEU A 28 8.49 12.47 -14.50
N ASP A 29 8.95 11.23 -14.54
CA ASP A 29 8.09 10.08 -14.88
C ASP A 29 6.94 9.92 -13.86
N ASP A 30 7.13 10.40 -12.61
CA ASP A 30 6.11 10.50 -11.55
C ASP A 30 5.46 11.90 -11.45
N GLU A 31 5.64 12.75 -12.45
CA GLU A 31 5.16 14.16 -12.46
C GLU A 31 5.63 14.98 -11.25
N ALA A 32 6.73 14.55 -10.62
CA ALA A 32 7.33 15.21 -9.47
C ALA A 32 8.54 16.07 -9.89
N THR A 33 9.03 16.87 -8.95
CA THR A 33 10.24 17.68 -9.15
C THR A 33 11.42 17.16 -8.32
N VAL A 34 12.65 17.43 -8.78
CA VAL A 34 13.85 17.13 -7.98
C VAL A 34 13.76 17.73 -6.56
N LYS A 35 13.15 18.93 -6.44
CA LYS A 35 12.95 19.57 -5.15
C LYS A 35 12.05 18.77 -4.21
N VAL A 36 10.99 18.14 -4.73
CA VAL A 36 10.10 17.25 -3.93
C VAL A 36 10.91 16.08 -3.40
N TYR A 37 11.69 15.42 -4.27
CA TYR A 37 12.56 14.30 -3.88
C TYR A 37 13.58 14.70 -2.81
N GLU A 38 14.31 15.81 -3.02
CA GLU A 38 15.30 16.30 -2.06
C GLU A 38 14.67 16.72 -0.73
N THR A 39 13.47 17.34 -0.77
CA THR A 39 12.73 17.70 0.44
C THR A 39 12.31 16.45 1.21
N LEU A 40 11.82 15.42 0.52
CA LEU A 40 11.46 14.14 1.14
C LEU A 40 12.66 13.53 1.86
N LEU A 41 13.81 13.41 1.18
CA LEU A 41 15.02 12.86 1.78
C LEU A 41 15.49 13.67 3.00
N LYS A 42 15.48 15.00 2.89
CA LYS A 42 15.83 15.90 3.98
C LYS A 42 14.91 15.67 5.18
N THR A 43 13.60 15.70 4.97
CA THR A 43 12.60 15.52 6.03
C THR A 43 12.75 14.17 6.74
N ILE A 44 12.93 13.07 5.97
CA ILE A 44 13.15 11.75 6.55
C ILE A 44 14.42 11.74 7.42
N ASN A 45 15.54 12.29 6.92
CA ASN A 45 16.78 12.32 7.67
C ASN A 45 16.68 13.19 8.95
N GLU A 46 15.98 14.30 8.90
CA GLU A 46 15.73 15.15 10.07
C GLU A 46 14.90 14.45 11.15
N HIS A 47 14.03 13.51 10.76
CA HIS A 47 13.13 12.80 11.66
C HIS A 47 13.52 11.33 11.91
N ILE A 48 14.68 10.88 11.45
CA ILE A 48 15.15 9.48 11.61
C ILE A 48 15.21 9.05 13.09
N GLY A 49 15.37 10.01 14.01
CA GLY A 49 15.34 9.77 15.45
C GLY A 49 14.05 9.09 15.92
N ILE A 50 12.91 9.38 15.29
CA ILE A 50 11.62 8.73 15.61
C ILE A 50 11.67 7.22 15.33
N ASN A 51 12.30 6.82 14.23
CA ASN A 51 12.50 5.39 13.90
C ASN A 51 13.41 4.70 14.91
N HIS A 52 14.44 5.41 15.43
CA HIS A 52 15.30 4.87 16.47
C HIS A 52 14.56 4.70 17.80
N GLU A 53 13.69 5.64 18.16
CA GLU A 53 12.83 5.54 19.35
C GLU A 53 11.86 4.37 19.22
N TYR A 54 11.20 4.21 18.06
CA TYR A 54 10.34 3.08 17.76
C TYR A 54 11.06 1.74 17.86
N THR A 55 12.26 1.63 17.24
CA THR A 55 13.08 0.42 17.30
C THR A 55 13.49 0.10 18.75
N SER A 56 13.84 1.12 19.53
CA SER A 56 14.17 0.97 20.93
C SER A 56 12.99 0.52 21.79
N LEU A 57 11.79 1.04 21.50
CA LEU A 57 10.55 0.59 22.13
C LEU A 57 10.24 -0.86 21.77
N LYS A 58 10.36 -1.24 20.50
CA LYS A 58 10.15 -2.61 20.04
C LYS A 58 11.11 -3.60 20.68
N LYS A 59 12.40 -3.25 20.78
CA LYS A 59 13.41 -4.03 21.52
C LYS A 59 12.97 -4.31 22.96
N LYS A 60 12.46 -3.30 23.67
CA LYS A 60 11.95 -3.44 25.05
C LYS A 60 10.70 -4.33 25.11
N LEU A 61 9.76 -4.16 24.20
CA LEU A 61 8.53 -4.95 24.15
C LEU A 61 8.78 -6.43 23.88
N LEU A 62 9.77 -6.74 23.02
CA LEU A 62 10.19 -8.10 22.71
C LEU A 62 11.14 -8.69 23.76
N ASN A 63 11.57 -7.90 24.76
CA ASN A 63 12.54 -8.29 25.80
C ASN A 63 13.85 -8.87 25.21
N LEU A 64 14.35 -8.23 24.14
CA LEU A 64 15.58 -8.66 23.47
C LEU A 64 16.80 -7.92 24.01
N PRO A 65 17.97 -8.58 24.17
CA PRO A 65 19.23 -7.93 24.51
C PRO A 65 19.71 -7.00 23.40
N ASP A 66 19.52 -7.40 22.13
CA ASP A 66 19.79 -6.64 20.93
C ASP A 66 18.67 -6.84 19.91
N ILE A 67 18.49 -5.88 18.99
CA ILE A 67 17.47 -5.95 17.94
C ILE A 67 18.14 -5.95 16.58
N HIS A 68 17.70 -6.86 15.71
CA HIS A 68 18.20 -7.01 14.34
C HIS A 68 17.06 -6.80 13.32
N MET A 69 17.42 -6.65 12.05
CA MET A 69 16.45 -6.42 10.98
C MET A 69 15.38 -7.51 10.89
N TYR A 70 15.71 -8.76 11.15
CA TYR A 70 14.75 -9.86 11.17
C TYR A 70 13.75 -9.80 12.34
N ASP A 71 14.10 -9.13 13.44
CA ASP A 71 13.20 -8.92 14.58
C ASP A 71 12.14 -7.85 14.27
N MET A 72 12.38 -7.02 13.25
CA MET A 72 11.44 -5.96 12.88
C MET A 72 10.12 -6.49 12.32
N SER A 73 10.07 -7.73 11.83
CA SER A 73 8.83 -8.37 11.37
C SER A 73 8.01 -9.02 12.50
N ILE A 74 8.59 -9.19 13.71
CA ILE A 74 7.89 -9.82 14.83
C ILE A 74 6.85 -8.87 15.39
N ASN A 75 5.61 -9.34 15.56
CA ASN A 75 4.59 -8.58 16.28
C ASN A 75 4.85 -8.72 17.80
N PRO A 76 5.11 -7.62 18.54
CA PRO A 76 5.35 -7.68 19.99
C PRO A 76 4.07 -7.90 20.82
N PHE A 77 2.92 -7.85 20.19
CA PHE A 77 1.64 -8.05 20.86
C PHE A 77 1.13 -9.44 20.49
N ASN A 78 0.94 -10.30 21.50
CA ASN A 78 0.30 -11.61 21.34
C ASN A 78 -1.15 -11.39 20.90
N GLN A 79 -1.37 -11.21 19.62
CA GLN A 79 -2.70 -11.39 19.05
C GLN A 79 -2.87 -12.88 18.80
N THR A 80 -3.88 -13.45 19.39
CA THR A 80 -4.52 -14.62 18.79
C THR A 80 -4.96 -14.15 17.41
N ASP A 81 -4.33 -14.67 16.37
CA ASP A 81 -4.76 -14.44 14.98
C ASP A 81 -6.18 -15.02 14.85
N THR A 82 -7.17 -14.19 15.19
CA THR A 82 -8.55 -14.47 14.82
C THR A 82 -8.62 -14.28 13.34
N THR A 83 -8.71 -15.37 12.61
CA THR A 83 -8.97 -15.33 11.19
C THR A 83 -10.36 -14.76 10.93
N MET A 84 -10.47 -13.88 9.95
CA MET A 84 -11.73 -13.30 9.49
C MET A 84 -12.09 -13.94 8.14
N ASP A 85 -13.31 -14.35 7.97
CA ASP A 85 -13.80 -14.81 6.69
C ASP A 85 -13.84 -13.64 5.69
N ILE A 86 -13.72 -13.96 4.40
CA ILE A 86 -13.57 -12.91 3.39
C ILE A 86 -14.82 -12.03 3.29
N GLU A 87 -15.99 -12.62 3.45
CA GLU A 87 -17.28 -11.93 3.43
C GLU A 87 -17.38 -10.89 4.57
N ASP A 88 -16.89 -11.23 5.75
CA ASP A 88 -16.82 -10.33 6.90
C ASP A 88 -15.79 -9.20 6.67
N ALA A 89 -14.68 -9.53 6.03
CA ALA A 89 -13.66 -8.54 5.67
C ALA A 89 -14.19 -7.55 4.61
N GLU A 90 -14.89 -8.05 3.61
CA GLU A 90 -15.56 -7.21 2.58
C GLU A 90 -16.60 -6.27 3.22
N GLU A 91 -17.43 -6.80 4.12
CA GLU A 91 -18.43 -6.00 4.84
C GLU A 91 -17.77 -4.92 5.72
N LEU A 92 -16.67 -5.27 6.39
CA LEU A 92 -15.89 -4.34 7.19
C LEU A 92 -15.30 -3.22 6.33
N VAL A 93 -14.72 -3.56 5.18
CA VAL A 93 -14.16 -2.59 4.23
C VAL A 93 -15.26 -1.67 3.68
N LEU A 94 -16.43 -2.20 3.30
CA LEU A 94 -17.55 -1.38 2.83
C LEU A 94 -18.03 -0.38 3.89
N LYS A 95 -18.11 -0.79 5.16
CA LYS A 95 -18.47 0.09 6.28
C LYS A 95 -17.41 1.17 6.51
N ALA A 96 -16.16 0.79 6.47
CA ALA A 96 -15.04 1.70 6.70
C ALA A 96 -14.91 2.77 5.61
N LEU A 97 -15.24 2.42 4.36
CA LEU A 97 -15.14 3.33 3.22
C LEU A 97 -16.42 4.13 2.96
N ALA A 98 -17.43 4.04 3.84
CA ALA A 98 -18.66 4.83 3.74
C ALA A 98 -18.43 6.37 3.59
N PRO A 99 -17.41 6.99 4.20
CA PRO A 99 -17.11 8.40 4.01
C PRO A 99 -16.80 8.81 2.55
N LEU A 100 -16.41 7.87 1.67
CA LEU A 100 -16.17 8.12 0.25
C LEU A 100 -17.46 8.27 -0.58
N GLY A 101 -18.61 8.07 0.05
CA GLY A 101 -19.91 8.29 -0.54
C GLY A 101 -20.57 7.03 -1.14
N THR A 102 -21.87 7.14 -1.33
CA THR A 102 -22.71 6.00 -1.71
C THR A 102 -22.37 5.43 -3.09
N GLU A 103 -21.97 6.27 -4.06
CA GLU A 103 -21.58 5.81 -5.39
C GLU A 103 -20.35 4.90 -5.31
N TYR A 104 -19.32 5.33 -4.57
CA TYR A 104 -18.09 4.57 -4.37
C TYR A 104 -18.39 3.21 -3.69
N VAL A 105 -19.13 3.22 -2.59
CA VAL A 105 -19.45 2.02 -1.83
C VAL A 105 -20.30 1.04 -2.65
N ASN A 106 -21.27 1.52 -3.40
CA ASN A 106 -22.09 0.66 -4.26
C ASN A 106 -21.26 0.00 -5.38
N LYS A 107 -20.34 0.76 -5.99
CA LYS A 107 -19.43 0.20 -7.01
C LYS A 107 -18.48 -0.82 -6.41
N LEU A 108 -17.92 -0.54 -5.23
CA LEU A 108 -17.07 -1.48 -4.52
C LEU A 108 -17.81 -2.77 -4.15
N LYS A 109 -19.06 -2.66 -3.68
CA LYS A 109 -19.92 -3.83 -3.42
C LYS A 109 -20.21 -4.64 -4.68
N GLU A 110 -20.48 -3.97 -5.81
CA GLU A 110 -20.60 -4.63 -7.11
C GLU A 110 -19.31 -5.37 -7.48
N ALA A 111 -18.14 -4.74 -7.26
CA ALA A 111 -16.84 -5.33 -7.56
C ALA A 111 -16.58 -6.62 -6.77
N PHE A 112 -16.91 -6.64 -5.47
CA PHE A 112 -16.82 -7.85 -4.64
C PHE A 112 -17.72 -8.98 -5.16
N ASN A 113 -18.90 -8.66 -5.69
CA ASN A 113 -19.85 -9.64 -6.18
C ASN A 113 -19.66 -10.03 -7.67
N SER A 114 -18.72 -9.41 -8.40
CA SER A 114 -18.59 -9.52 -9.86
C SER A 114 -17.26 -10.08 -10.34
N ASN A 115 -16.59 -10.89 -9.54
CA ASN A 115 -15.31 -11.57 -9.90
C ASN A 115 -14.16 -10.59 -10.24
N TRP A 116 -14.13 -9.40 -9.64
CA TRP A 116 -12.97 -8.53 -9.77
C TRP A 116 -11.76 -9.07 -8.99
N MET A 117 -12.00 -9.92 -8.00
CA MET A 117 -11.00 -10.39 -7.06
C MET A 117 -10.79 -11.91 -7.16
N ASP A 118 -9.53 -12.31 -7.32
CA ASP A 118 -9.05 -13.68 -7.07
C ASP A 118 -8.40 -13.71 -5.69
N ALA A 119 -9.15 -14.15 -4.67
CA ALA A 119 -8.82 -13.95 -3.28
C ALA A 119 -7.90 -15.02 -2.70
N TYR A 120 -8.16 -16.30 -2.98
CA TYR A 120 -7.58 -17.41 -2.23
C TYR A 120 -6.27 -17.94 -2.79
N LEU A 121 -5.48 -18.56 -1.92
CA LEU A 121 -4.30 -19.33 -2.29
C LEU A 121 -4.66 -20.47 -3.25
N SER A 122 -3.84 -20.65 -4.26
CA SER A 122 -3.92 -21.83 -5.14
C SER A 122 -2.53 -22.31 -5.57
N PRO A 123 -2.36 -23.59 -5.95
CA PRO A 123 -1.08 -24.07 -6.46
C PRO A 123 -0.60 -23.24 -7.66
N ASN A 124 0.68 -22.88 -7.64
CA ASN A 124 1.34 -22.06 -8.68
C ASN A 124 0.81 -20.60 -8.82
N LYS A 125 -0.06 -20.14 -7.93
CA LYS A 125 -0.46 -18.73 -7.88
C LYS A 125 0.71 -17.87 -7.43
N ARG A 126 0.88 -16.73 -8.07
CA ARG A 126 1.90 -15.74 -7.69
C ARG A 126 1.62 -15.20 -6.29
N GLY A 127 2.65 -15.10 -5.45
CA GLY A 127 2.54 -14.51 -4.12
C GLY A 127 2.33 -12.99 -4.16
N GLY A 128 1.97 -12.42 -3.01
CA GLY A 128 1.69 -11.00 -2.85
C GLY A 128 0.24 -10.63 -3.18
N ALA A 129 0.00 -9.33 -3.30
CA ALA A 129 -1.27 -8.74 -3.70
C ALA A 129 -1.00 -7.66 -4.76
N TYR A 130 -1.87 -7.51 -5.74
CA TYR A 130 -1.78 -6.44 -6.73
C TYR A 130 -3.10 -6.19 -7.45
N ASN A 131 -3.28 -4.96 -7.91
CA ASN A 131 -4.30 -4.58 -8.87
C ASN A 131 -3.72 -4.57 -10.29
N MET A 132 -4.48 -5.08 -11.25
CA MET A 132 -4.16 -5.03 -12.68
C MET A 132 -5.29 -4.33 -13.43
N PRO A 133 -5.13 -3.06 -13.79
CA PRO A 133 -6.10 -2.34 -14.60
C PRO A 133 -6.04 -2.81 -16.06
N VAL A 134 -7.22 -2.87 -16.69
CA VAL A 134 -7.34 -3.14 -18.13
C VAL A 134 -8.38 -2.18 -18.70
N TYR A 135 -7.98 -1.27 -19.59
CA TYR A 135 -8.87 -0.27 -20.16
C TYR A 135 -10.08 -0.89 -20.86
N GLY A 136 -11.26 -0.36 -20.58
CA GLY A 136 -12.52 -0.80 -21.20
C GLY A 136 -13.17 -2.03 -20.57
N VAL A 137 -12.54 -2.62 -19.55
CA VAL A 137 -13.11 -3.66 -18.70
C VAL A 137 -12.89 -3.28 -17.23
N HIS A 138 -13.35 -4.10 -16.30
CA HIS A 138 -13.08 -3.84 -14.89
C HIS A 138 -11.62 -4.17 -14.52
N PRO A 139 -11.05 -3.54 -13.49
CA PRO A 139 -9.78 -3.96 -12.92
C PRO A 139 -9.85 -5.36 -12.32
N TYR A 140 -8.70 -6.04 -12.25
CA TYR A 140 -8.55 -7.33 -11.61
C TYR A 140 -7.66 -7.22 -10.39
N VAL A 141 -8.09 -7.78 -9.27
CA VAL A 141 -7.35 -7.80 -8.00
C VAL A 141 -6.94 -9.22 -7.69
N LEU A 142 -5.65 -9.44 -7.47
CA LEU A 142 -5.12 -10.71 -6.99
C LEU A 142 -4.71 -10.55 -5.53
N LEU A 143 -5.17 -11.47 -4.69
CA LEU A 143 -4.78 -11.60 -3.29
C LEU A 143 -4.32 -13.02 -2.98
N ASN A 144 -3.73 -13.21 -1.83
CA ASN A 144 -3.45 -14.51 -1.22
C ASN A 144 -4.01 -14.50 0.20
N TYR A 145 -5.33 -14.40 0.30
CA TYR A 145 -6.06 -14.19 1.54
C TYR A 145 -5.99 -15.40 2.46
N THR A 146 -5.60 -15.18 3.71
CA THR A 146 -5.50 -16.17 4.79
C THR A 146 -6.30 -15.78 6.03
N GLY A 147 -7.00 -14.65 5.98
CA GLY A 147 -7.87 -14.16 7.06
C GLY A 147 -7.19 -13.27 8.07
N THR A 148 -5.92 -12.91 7.89
CA THR A 148 -5.21 -12.06 8.83
C THR A 148 -5.65 -10.60 8.77
N ASN A 149 -5.38 -9.84 9.82
CA ASN A 149 -5.61 -8.39 9.82
C ASN A 149 -4.85 -7.66 8.70
N PHE A 150 -3.70 -8.20 8.32
CA PHE A 150 -2.92 -7.71 7.19
C PHE A 150 -3.65 -7.92 5.87
N ASP A 151 -4.29 -9.07 5.69
CA ASP A 151 -5.03 -9.37 4.46
C ASP A 151 -6.27 -8.48 4.31
N VAL A 152 -6.95 -8.17 5.41
CA VAL A 152 -8.07 -7.21 5.41
C VAL A 152 -7.60 -5.82 4.96
N SER A 153 -6.45 -5.36 5.46
CA SER A 153 -5.84 -4.11 4.97
C SER A 153 -5.44 -4.20 3.50
N SER A 154 -4.98 -5.38 3.05
CA SER A 154 -4.65 -5.61 1.65
C SER A 154 -5.87 -5.50 0.73
N ILE A 155 -7.04 -6.00 1.15
CA ILE A 155 -8.30 -5.79 0.41
C ILE A 155 -8.54 -4.28 0.23
N ALA A 156 -8.50 -3.50 1.31
CA ALA A 156 -8.74 -2.07 1.25
C ALA A 156 -7.74 -1.35 0.32
N HIS A 157 -6.46 -1.71 0.40
CA HIS A 157 -5.38 -1.17 -0.42
C HIS A 157 -5.59 -1.46 -1.91
N GLU A 158 -5.69 -2.73 -2.29
CA GLU A 158 -5.80 -3.14 -3.69
C GLU A 158 -7.10 -2.63 -4.34
N PHE A 159 -8.19 -2.58 -3.56
CA PHE A 159 -9.41 -1.95 -4.05
C PHE A 159 -9.34 -0.42 -4.10
N GLY A 160 -8.43 0.22 -3.37
CA GLY A 160 -8.09 1.63 -3.59
C GLY A 160 -7.55 1.84 -4.99
N HIS A 161 -6.59 1.02 -5.41
CA HIS A 161 -6.06 1.02 -6.78
C HIS A 161 -7.13 0.65 -7.81
N ALA A 162 -7.91 -0.39 -7.57
CA ALA A 162 -8.93 -0.85 -8.49
C ALA A 162 -10.00 0.22 -8.75
N MET A 163 -10.48 0.88 -7.70
CA MET A 163 -11.47 1.96 -7.83
C MET A 163 -10.87 3.20 -8.50
N HIS A 164 -9.60 3.53 -8.21
CA HIS A 164 -8.90 4.61 -8.92
C HIS A 164 -8.82 4.32 -10.42
N SER A 165 -8.38 3.11 -10.80
CA SER A 165 -8.32 2.68 -12.20
C SER A 165 -9.70 2.71 -12.86
N TYR A 166 -10.73 2.21 -12.18
CA TYR A 166 -12.11 2.22 -12.68
C TYR A 166 -12.61 3.64 -12.98
N TYR A 167 -12.38 4.59 -12.06
CA TYR A 167 -12.80 5.98 -12.27
C TYR A 167 -11.93 6.70 -13.30
N SER A 168 -10.65 6.37 -13.41
CA SER A 168 -9.79 6.90 -14.47
C SER A 168 -10.28 6.45 -15.84
N ASP A 169 -10.52 5.15 -16.02
CA ASP A 169 -11.00 4.58 -17.29
C ASP A 169 -12.38 5.10 -17.69
N LYS A 170 -13.25 5.35 -16.70
CA LYS A 170 -14.58 5.90 -16.92
C LYS A 170 -14.56 7.36 -17.43
N ASN A 171 -13.57 8.14 -17.01
CA ASN A 171 -13.55 9.58 -17.25
C ASN A 171 -12.46 10.03 -18.24
N GLN A 172 -11.51 9.16 -18.59
CA GLN A 172 -10.42 9.44 -19.50
C GLN A 172 -10.47 8.52 -20.72
N ASN A 173 -9.85 8.94 -21.81
CA ASN A 173 -9.67 8.10 -22.99
C ASN A 173 -8.45 7.17 -22.81
N VAL A 174 -8.30 6.19 -23.69
CA VAL A 174 -7.23 5.17 -23.65
C VAL A 174 -5.81 5.71 -23.66
N LEU A 175 -5.59 6.93 -24.11
CA LEU A 175 -4.26 7.56 -24.13
C LEU A 175 -3.92 8.32 -22.83
N GLU A 176 -4.96 8.70 -22.06
CA GLU A 176 -4.83 9.59 -20.91
C GLU A 176 -5.26 8.93 -19.58
N HIS A 177 -5.75 7.69 -19.61
CA HIS A 177 -6.27 7.02 -18.42
C HIS A 177 -5.18 6.58 -17.43
N SER A 178 -3.94 6.47 -17.88
CA SER A 178 -2.80 6.09 -17.03
C SER A 178 -2.47 7.21 -16.04
N TYR A 179 -2.02 6.83 -14.87
CA TYR A 179 -1.59 7.74 -13.81
C TYR A 179 -0.27 7.29 -13.21
N THR A 180 0.41 8.20 -12.53
CA THR A 180 1.72 7.95 -11.93
C THR A 180 1.61 7.09 -10.68
N LEU A 181 2.71 6.42 -10.29
CA LEU A 181 2.77 5.61 -9.08
C LEU A 181 2.43 6.43 -7.83
N LEU A 182 2.90 7.68 -7.76
CA LEU A 182 2.59 8.59 -6.65
C LEU A 182 1.08 8.79 -6.47
N LEU A 183 0.34 8.98 -7.56
CA LEU A 183 -1.12 9.14 -7.52
C LEU A 183 -1.82 7.81 -7.21
N ALA A 184 -1.29 6.69 -7.70
CA ALA A 184 -1.80 5.36 -7.39
C ALA A 184 -1.86 5.13 -5.88
N GLU A 185 -0.75 5.40 -5.19
CA GLU A 185 -0.62 5.14 -3.75
C GLU A 185 -1.44 6.11 -2.87
N ILE A 186 -1.86 7.25 -3.39
CA ILE A 186 -2.81 8.11 -2.67
C ILE A 186 -4.14 7.41 -2.48
N ALA A 187 -4.68 6.77 -3.52
CA ALA A 187 -5.97 6.09 -3.46
C ALA A 187 -5.93 4.88 -2.51
N SER A 188 -4.89 4.04 -2.62
CA SER A 188 -4.71 2.87 -1.76
C SER A 188 -4.53 3.26 -0.29
N THR A 189 -3.69 4.26 -0.02
CA THR A 189 -3.39 4.71 1.34
C THR A 189 -4.60 5.37 2.00
N VAL A 190 -5.41 6.13 1.28
CA VAL A 190 -6.66 6.71 1.81
C VAL A 190 -7.61 5.61 2.28
N ASN A 191 -7.79 4.55 1.49
CA ASN A 191 -8.62 3.41 1.89
C ASN A 191 -8.09 2.74 3.17
N GLU A 192 -6.78 2.52 3.27
CA GLU A 192 -6.17 1.95 4.48
C GLU A 192 -6.37 2.83 5.72
N ILE A 193 -6.19 4.14 5.57
CA ILE A 193 -6.38 5.10 6.67
C ILE A 193 -7.83 5.08 7.14
N LEU A 194 -8.80 5.10 6.23
CA LEU A 194 -10.22 5.03 6.58
C LEU A 194 -10.56 3.71 7.27
N LEU A 195 -10.02 2.59 6.81
CA LEU A 195 -10.18 1.29 7.46
C LEU A 195 -9.59 1.28 8.87
N ALA A 196 -8.37 1.78 9.04
CA ALA A 196 -7.70 1.86 10.34
C ALA A 196 -8.49 2.75 11.31
N GLN A 197 -8.94 3.92 10.87
CA GLN A 197 -9.74 4.84 11.67
C GLN A 197 -11.07 4.22 12.08
N TYR A 198 -11.80 3.62 11.13
CA TYR A 198 -13.07 2.95 11.43
C TYR A 198 -12.90 1.85 12.49
N ARG A 199 -11.85 1.03 12.37
CA ARG A 199 -11.56 -0.04 13.33
C ARG A 199 -11.19 0.52 14.70
N LEU A 200 -10.39 1.57 14.77
CA LEU A 200 -10.02 2.24 16.02
C LEU A 200 -11.23 2.84 16.74
N ASP A 201 -12.15 3.45 16.01
CA ASP A 201 -13.35 4.07 16.58
C ASP A 201 -14.35 3.02 17.09
N ASN A 202 -14.42 1.86 16.46
CA ASN A 202 -15.33 0.78 16.82
C ASN A 202 -14.72 -0.27 17.76
N SER A 203 -13.41 -0.24 18.01
CA SER A 203 -12.77 -1.12 18.99
C SER A 203 -12.98 -0.60 20.41
N THR A 204 -13.34 -1.50 21.33
CA THR A 204 -13.49 -1.19 22.76
C THR A 204 -12.31 -1.67 23.59
N ALA A 205 -11.59 -2.68 23.13
CA ALA A 205 -10.48 -3.29 23.85
C ALA A 205 -9.17 -2.51 23.65
N LYS A 206 -8.52 -2.13 24.74
CA LYS A 206 -7.23 -1.41 24.68
C LYS A 206 -6.17 -2.17 23.91
N GLN A 207 -6.09 -3.49 24.07
CA GLN A 207 -5.11 -4.33 23.37
C GLN A 207 -5.35 -4.37 21.87
N GLU A 208 -6.61 -4.42 21.44
CA GLU A 208 -6.96 -4.35 20.03
C GLU A 208 -6.58 -2.99 19.41
N LYS A 209 -6.87 -1.88 20.10
CA LYS A 209 -6.42 -0.55 19.66
C LYS A 209 -4.91 -0.44 19.48
N ILE A 210 -4.15 -0.99 20.44
CA ILE A 210 -2.69 -1.00 20.34
C ILE A 210 -2.22 -1.80 19.11
N ALA A 211 -2.84 -2.93 18.86
CA ALA A 211 -2.50 -3.77 17.72
C ALA A 211 -2.87 -3.11 16.38
N LEU A 212 -4.00 -2.43 16.30
CA LEU A 212 -4.40 -1.65 15.12
C LEU A 212 -3.45 -0.47 14.86
N LEU A 213 -3.05 0.24 15.91
CA LEU A 213 -2.05 1.32 15.80
C LEU A 213 -0.70 0.78 15.36
N TYR A 214 -0.29 -0.38 15.85
CA TYR A 214 0.95 -1.03 15.41
C TYR A 214 0.92 -1.40 13.92
N LEU A 215 -0.18 -1.98 13.44
CA LEU A 215 -0.38 -2.27 12.02
C LEU A 215 -0.36 -1.00 11.16
N SER A 216 -1.05 0.05 11.59
CA SER A 216 -1.05 1.34 10.90
C SER A 216 0.37 1.93 10.79
N LEU A 217 1.18 1.81 11.84
CA LEU A 217 2.55 2.33 11.86
C LEU A 217 3.47 1.57 10.89
N ILE A 218 3.28 0.25 10.74
CA ILE A 218 4.00 -0.55 9.75
C ILE A 218 3.61 -0.12 8.33
N HIS A 219 2.33 0.11 8.07
CA HIS A 219 1.85 0.53 6.75
C HIS A 219 2.35 1.92 6.35
N ILE A 220 2.44 2.85 7.28
CA ILE A 220 2.96 4.21 7.05
C ILE A 220 4.48 4.20 6.88
N SER A 221 5.21 3.37 7.63
CA SER A 221 6.67 3.36 7.61
C SER A 221 7.32 2.44 6.58
N GLU A 222 6.58 1.47 6.05
CA GLU A 222 7.07 0.50 5.05
C GLU A 222 6.14 0.32 3.83
N PRO A 223 5.63 1.39 3.19
CA PRO A 223 4.73 1.24 2.05
C PRO A 223 5.39 0.55 0.84
N THR A 224 6.72 0.59 0.76
CA THR A 224 7.49 0.08 -0.38
C THR A 224 7.75 -1.43 -0.36
N ARG A 225 7.48 -2.15 0.73
CA ARG A 225 7.68 -3.60 0.80
C ARG A 225 6.74 -4.40 -0.10
N ARG A 226 5.62 -3.82 -0.51
CA ARG A 226 4.60 -4.49 -1.35
C ARG A 226 4.91 -4.48 -2.84
N SER A 227 5.73 -3.55 -3.32
CA SER A 227 6.01 -3.36 -4.76
C SER A 227 7.23 -4.13 -5.29
N TRP A 228 7.90 -4.97 -4.48
CA TRP A 228 9.16 -5.62 -4.85
C TRP A 228 9.11 -7.16 -4.84
N ILE A 229 7.94 -7.77 -5.03
CA ILE A 229 7.86 -9.23 -5.22
C ILE A 229 7.34 -9.56 -6.61
#